data_c5c437e7e0aefe2bc3bc1dae2c18c2ae
#
_entry.id   c5c437e7e0aefe2bc3bc1dae2c18c2ae
#
_cell.length_a   1.000
_cell.length_b   1.000
_cell.length_c   1.000
_cell.angle_alpha   90.00
_cell.angle_beta   90.00
_cell.angle_gamma   90.00
#
_symmetry.space_group_name_H-M   'P 1'
#
loop_
_entity.id
_entity.type
_entity.pdbx_description
1 polymer ?
#
loop_
_entity_poly.entity_id
_entity_poly.type
_entity_poly.pdbx_seq_one_letter_code
_entity_poly.pdbx_strand_id
1 'polypeptide(L)'
;MKEQQHIFTNKMLRTLLIPVIFEQVLNSLMGTVDTMMVSNVGSAAISAVSLVDSINVLVIQAFSALAAGGAILCSQYIGQKNHEMANKSARQVLFIIIAISVAVTALCLLFRVPLLKLIFGKVESDVMTASQVYFFYTALSFPFIALYDAGASIFRSQGNTRGPMTVSVISNVINIGGNAALIWGFNMGVAGAAIATLASRVFCAVVVLWQLRMDRQPIVVRNYRQIRPDGKMIRRVLALGIPSGIENSMFQLGKLAIQSSVSTLGTVAIAAQAMTNILENLNGIAAIGVGIGLMTVVGQCLGAGRKDEAVYYIKKLSVLAEIIVVASCLLVFVLTIPVTKLGGMESESARMCFHMISWITVVKPIVWTLAFIPAYGLRAAGDVKFSMITSCITMWTFRFCLCVYLIRFRGFGPMAVWIGMFTDWTVRGIVFSLRFHSRKWLKHKVV
;
A
#
# COMPACT_ATOMS: atom_id res chain seq x y z
N MET A 1 41.28 11.98 -7.74
CA MET A 1 39.85 12.12 -7.36
C MET A 1 39.60 11.15 -6.22
N LYS A 2 39.35 11.65 -4.99
CA LYS A 2 38.95 10.78 -3.86
C LYS A 2 37.63 10.13 -4.26
N GLU A 3 37.58 8.80 -4.29
CA GLU A 3 36.30 8.06 -4.37
C GLU A 3 35.38 8.61 -3.30
N GLN A 4 34.36 9.35 -3.71
CA GLN A 4 33.32 9.82 -2.81
C GLN A 4 32.63 8.57 -2.28
N GLN A 5 32.89 8.23 -1.03
CA GLN A 5 32.28 7.10 -0.36
C GLN A 5 30.77 7.31 -0.38
N HIS A 6 30.04 6.46 -1.08
CA HIS A 6 28.58 6.49 -1.14
C HIS A 6 27.97 6.33 0.24
N ILE A 7 26.87 7.04 0.54
CA ILE A 7 26.16 6.95 1.84
C ILE A 7 25.71 5.50 2.10
N PHE A 8 25.21 4.83 1.05
CA PHE A 8 24.74 3.45 1.16
C PHE A 8 25.65 2.50 0.38
N THR A 9 26.22 1.55 1.06
CA THR A 9 26.90 0.41 0.42
C THR A 9 25.87 -0.59 -0.12
N ASN A 10 26.30 -1.46 -1.04
CA ASN A 10 25.42 -2.53 -1.54
C ASN A 10 24.91 -3.46 -0.41
N LYS A 11 25.73 -3.69 0.62
CA LYS A 11 25.36 -4.46 1.81
C LYS A 11 24.24 -3.77 2.59
N MET A 12 24.36 -2.47 2.80
CA MET A 12 23.32 -1.67 3.49
C MET A 12 22.01 -1.67 2.70
N LEU A 13 22.06 -1.50 1.37
CA LEU A 13 20.89 -1.56 0.52
C LEU A 13 20.20 -2.92 0.61
N ARG A 14 20.93 -4.03 0.55
CA ARG A 14 20.35 -5.36 0.71
C ARG A 14 19.70 -5.54 2.08
N THR A 15 20.36 -5.11 3.15
CA THR A 15 19.82 -5.18 4.50
C THR A 15 18.55 -4.36 4.68
N LEU A 16 18.41 -3.25 3.93
CA LEU A 16 17.23 -2.40 3.97
C LEU A 16 16.11 -2.96 3.10
N LEU A 17 16.41 -3.41 1.87
CA LEU A 17 15.39 -3.75 0.87
C LEU A 17 14.79 -5.14 1.10
N ILE A 18 15.60 -6.15 1.40
CA ILE A 18 15.13 -7.54 1.54
C ILE A 18 14.00 -7.68 2.57
N PRO A 19 14.10 -7.12 3.80
CA PRO A 19 13.03 -7.22 4.77
C PRO A 19 11.74 -6.51 4.31
N VAL A 20 11.85 -5.36 3.63
CA VAL A 20 10.68 -4.63 3.13
C VAL A 20 9.99 -5.42 2.01
N ILE A 21 10.76 -5.98 1.08
CA ILE A 21 10.22 -6.82 0.00
C ILE A 21 9.49 -8.03 0.60
N PHE A 22 10.12 -8.71 1.55
CA PHE A 22 9.55 -9.87 2.22
C PHE A 22 8.25 -9.51 2.97
N GLU A 23 8.25 -8.38 3.71
CA GLU A 23 7.07 -7.86 4.41
C GLU A 23 5.91 -7.58 3.44
N GLN A 24 6.18 -6.96 2.28
CA GLN A 24 5.14 -6.67 1.27
C GLN A 24 4.54 -7.95 0.67
N VAL A 25 5.40 -8.90 0.31
CA VAL A 25 4.96 -10.21 -0.22
C VAL A 25 4.12 -10.95 0.82
N LEU A 26 4.59 -11.01 2.07
CA LEU A 26 3.88 -11.67 3.15
C LEU A 26 2.50 -11.04 3.40
N ASN A 27 2.42 -9.72 3.49
CA ASN A 27 1.15 -9.01 3.72
C ASN A 27 0.14 -9.24 2.57
N SER A 28 0.62 -9.33 1.33
CA SER A 28 -0.23 -9.65 0.18
C SER A 28 -0.79 -11.08 0.25
N LEU A 29 0.05 -12.04 0.62
CA LEU A 29 -0.37 -13.44 0.78
C LEU A 29 -1.37 -13.60 1.94
N MET A 30 -1.17 -12.87 3.03
CA MET A 30 -2.05 -12.92 4.19
C MET A 30 -3.48 -12.49 3.90
N GLY A 31 -3.68 -11.45 3.09
CA GLY A 31 -5.01 -11.05 2.65
C GLY A 31 -5.77 -12.17 1.91
N THR A 32 -5.04 -12.98 1.15
CA THR A 32 -5.61 -14.15 0.47
C THR A 32 -5.96 -15.26 1.47
N VAL A 33 -5.09 -15.53 2.44
CA VAL A 33 -5.32 -16.54 3.49
C VAL A 33 -6.53 -16.17 4.34
N ASP A 34 -6.65 -14.90 4.77
CA ASP A 34 -7.80 -14.44 5.55
C ASP A 34 -9.12 -14.66 4.81
N THR A 35 -9.17 -14.31 3.53
CA THR A 35 -10.36 -14.52 2.69
C THR A 35 -10.70 -16.01 2.58
N MET A 36 -9.69 -16.88 2.41
CA MET A 36 -9.90 -18.33 2.37
C MET A 36 -10.42 -18.89 3.70
N MET A 37 -9.93 -18.39 4.83
CA MET A 37 -10.41 -18.86 6.16
C MET A 37 -11.86 -18.46 6.41
N VAL A 38 -12.27 -17.26 5.99
CA VAL A 38 -13.65 -16.79 6.11
C VAL A 38 -14.58 -17.51 5.13
N SER A 39 -14.08 -17.99 3.99
CA SER A 39 -14.90 -18.68 3.00
C SER A 39 -15.60 -19.93 3.54
N ASN A 40 -15.02 -20.57 4.56
CA ASN A 40 -15.61 -21.73 5.23
C ASN A 40 -16.82 -21.38 6.13
N VAL A 41 -17.07 -20.10 6.41
CA VAL A 41 -18.20 -19.66 7.26
C VAL A 41 -19.51 -19.57 6.47
N GLY A 42 -19.42 -19.31 5.16
CA GLY A 42 -20.59 -19.21 4.26
C GLY A 42 -20.54 -18.02 3.32
N SER A 43 -21.40 -18.02 2.32
CA SER A 43 -21.42 -17.00 1.26
C SER A 43 -21.76 -15.59 1.77
N ALA A 44 -22.66 -15.47 2.74
CA ALA A 44 -23.00 -14.20 3.37
C ALA A 44 -21.80 -13.60 4.13
N ALA A 45 -21.00 -14.44 4.79
CA ALA A 45 -19.79 -14.03 5.49
C ALA A 45 -18.72 -13.50 4.54
N ILE A 46 -18.45 -14.20 3.43
CA ILE A 46 -17.50 -13.76 2.41
C ILE A 46 -17.93 -12.41 1.83
N SER A 47 -19.22 -12.28 1.47
CA SER A 47 -19.76 -11.05 0.91
C SER A 47 -19.62 -9.89 1.89
N ALA A 48 -19.95 -10.09 3.17
CA ALA A 48 -19.84 -9.08 4.21
C ALA A 48 -18.39 -8.62 4.41
N VAL A 49 -17.45 -9.56 4.51
CA VAL A 49 -16.01 -9.25 4.68
C VAL A 49 -15.48 -8.51 3.46
N SER A 50 -15.77 -8.98 2.25
CA SER A 50 -15.32 -8.34 1.01
C SER A 50 -15.81 -6.90 0.86
N LEU A 51 -17.08 -6.64 1.20
CA LEU A 51 -17.67 -5.31 1.14
C LEU A 51 -16.99 -4.37 2.16
N VAL A 52 -16.86 -4.80 3.40
CA VAL A 52 -16.25 -4.00 4.46
C VAL A 52 -14.77 -3.78 4.21
N ASP A 53 -14.05 -4.77 3.69
CA ASP A 53 -12.62 -4.64 3.40
C ASP A 53 -12.34 -3.61 2.31
N SER A 54 -13.28 -3.35 1.41
CA SER A 54 -13.14 -2.25 0.46
C SER A 54 -13.07 -0.87 1.15
N ILE A 55 -13.82 -0.68 2.25
CA ILE A 55 -13.75 0.51 3.10
C ILE A 55 -12.45 0.49 3.93
N ASN A 56 -12.14 -0.65 4.56
CA ASN A 56 -10.94 -0.80 5.38
C ASN A 56 -9.68 -0.45 4.59
N VAL A 57 -9.53 -0.97 3.38
CA VAL A 57 -8.38 -0.69 2.51
C VAL A 57 -8.27 0.80 2.20
N LEU A 58 -9.38 1.47 1.89
CA LEU A 58 -9.38 2.92 1.63
C LEU A 58 -8.84 3.70 2.84
N VAL A 59 -9.35 3.41 4.04
CA VAL A 59 -8.96 4.10 5.28
C VAL A 59 -7.51 3.79 5.65
N ILE A 60 -7.10 2.54 5.60
CA ILE A 60 -5.72 2.12 5.91
C ILE A 60 -4.72 2.75 4.95
N GLN A 61 -5.03 2.80 3.65
CA GLN A 61 -4.16 3.44 2.65
C GLN A 61 -3.98 4.95 2.91
N ALA A 62 -5.01 5.63 3.42
CA ALA A 62 -4.91 7.02 3.83
C ALA A 62 -3.96 7.19 5.05
N PHE A 63 -4.07 6.31 6.07
CA PHE A 63 -3.14 6.33 7.21
C PHE A 63 -1.70 6.02 6.81
N SER A 64 -1.51 5.00 5.96
CA SER A 64 -0.20 4.61 5.47
C SER A 64 0.49 5.73 4.68
N ALA A 65 -0.28 6.47 3.86
CA ALA A 65 0.23 7.62 3.12
C ALA A 65 0.62 8.78 4.05
N LEU A 66 -0.16 9.02 5.10
CA LEU A 66 0.14 10.03 6.11
C LEU A 66 1.41 9.66 6.90
N ALA A 67 1.55 8.39 7.27
CA ALA A 67 2.74 7.84 7.92
C ALA A 67 3.99 7.98 7.02
N ALA A 68 3.86 7.68 5.72
CA ALA A 68 4.93 7.84 4.75
C ALA A 68 5.36 9.30 4.59
N GLY A 69 4.42 10.27 4.63
CA GLY A 69 4.73 11.69 4.65
C GLY A 69 5.60 12.09 5.85
N GLY A 70 5.30 11.55 7.02
CA GLY A 70 6.12 11.73 8.21
C GLY A 70 7.50 11.07 8.12
N ALA A 71 7.57 9.88 7.50
CA ALA A 71 8.84 9.18 7.30
C ALA A 71 9.80 9.94 6.37
N ILE A 72 9.28 10.67 5.38
CA ILE A 72 10.08 11.53 4.52
C ILE A 72 10.81 12.60 5.35
N LEU A 73 10.10 13.29 6.26
CA LEU A 73 10.72 14.26 7.18
C LEU A 73 11.78 13.62 8.07
N CYS A 74 11.45 12.49 8.70
CA CYS A 74 12.38 11.76 9.56
C CYS A 74 13.65 11.34 8.79
N SER A 75 13.51 10.79 7.58
CA SER A 75 14.66 10.35 6.78
C SER A 75 15.58 11.52 6.38
N GLN A 76 15.01 12.67 6.03
CA GLN A 76 15.80 13.85 5.68
C GLN A 76 16.54 14.43 6.90
N TYR A 77 15.90 14.50 8.08
CA TYR A 77 16.59 14.95 9.30
C TYR A 77 17.68 13.96 9.74
N ILE A 78 17.48 12.66 9.56
CA ILE A 78 18.53 11.67 9.80
C ILE A 78 19.70 11.88 8.83
N GLY A 79 19.43 12.15 7.56
CA GLY A 79 20.45 12.50 6.57
C GLY A 79 21.24 13.74 6.95
N GLN A 80 20.61 14.75 7.56
CA GLN A 80 21.27 15.93 8.12
C GLN A 80 22.04 15.65 9.42
N LYS A 81 21.95 14.43 9.97
CA LYS A 81 22.46 14.08 11.32
C LYS A 81 21.81 14.91 12.45
N ASN A 82 20.63 15.46 12.20
CA ASN A 82 19.87 16.23 13.19
C ASN A 82 18.87 15.32 13.91
N HIS A 83 19.37 14.57 14.88
CA HIS A 83 18.57 13.61 15.63
C HIS A 83 17.48 14.26 16.47
N GLU A 84 17.69 15.49 16.95
CA GLU A 84 16.69 16.23 17.73
C GLU A 84 15.45 16.51 16.90
N MET A 85 15.62 17.06 15.69
CA MET A 85 14.51 17.36 14.78
C MET A 85 13.87 16.07 14.23
N ALA A 86 14.65 15.00 14.02
CA ALA A 86 14.13 13.69 13.66
C ALA A 86 13.20 13.13 14.75
N ASN A 87 13.63 13.18 16.02
CA ASN A 87 12.82 12.79 17.18
C ASN A 87 11.54 13.65 17.30
N LYS A 88 11.69 14.95 17.13
CA LYS A 88 10.55 15.89 17.15
C LYS A 88 9.54 15.56 16.05
N SER A 89 10.01 15.30 14.82
CA SER A 89 9.17 14.90 13.70
C SER A 89 8.44 13.58 14.00
N ALA A 90 9.14 12.56 14.49
CA ALA A 90 8.53 11.27 14.83
C ALA A 90 7.41 11.40 15.88
N ARG A 91 7.64 12.22 16.93
CA ARG A 91 6.60 12.51 17.93
C ARG A 91 5.36 13.15 17.32
N GLN A 92 5.54 14.12 16.43
CA GLN A 92 4.41 14.79 15.76
C GLN A 92 3.68 13.85 14.80
N VAL A 93 4.38 12.97 14.10
CA VAL A 93 3.76 11.95 13.24
C VAL A 93 2.86 11.03 14.07
N LEU A 94 3.35 10.50 15.18
CA LEU A 94 2.56 9.66 16.08
C LEU A 94 1.34 10.41 16.65
N PHE A 95 1.51 11.68 17.05
CA PHE A 95 0.43 12.50 17.56
C PHE A 95 -0.67 12.72 16.51
N ILE A 96 -0.30 13.10 15.28
CA ILE A 96 -1.26 13.37 14.20
C ILE A 96 -2.01 12.08 13.84
N ILE A 97 -1.27 10.98 13.70
CA ILE A 97 -1.85 9.71 13.27
C ILE A 97 -2.85 9.20 14.32
N ILE A 98 -2.54 9.26 15.61
CA ILE A 98 -3.49 8.84 16.64
C ILE A 98 -4.71 9.77 16.67
N ALA A 99 -4.53 11.07 16.55
CA ALA A 99 -5.63 12.03 16.55
C ALA A 99 -6.58 11.79 15.36
N ILE A 100 -6.03 11.66 14.16
CA ILE A 100 -6.83 11.43 12.94
C ILE A 100 -7.49 10.05 12.99
N SER A 101 -6.76 8.99 13.37
CA SER A 101 -7.30 7.63 13.39
C SER A 101 -8.39 7.46 14.43
N VAL A 102 -8.27 8.07 15.61
CA VAL A 102 -9.33 8.08 16.63
C VAL A 102 -10.56 8.85 16.13
N ALA A 103 -10.37 10.01 15.48
CA ALA A 103 -11.49 10.78 14.91
C ALA A 103 -12.21 9.97 13.81
N VAL A 104 -11.48 9.35 12.90
CA VAL A 104 -12.04 8.49 11.85
C VAL A 104 -12.76 7.29 12.45
N THR A 105 -12.17 6.64 13.47
CA THR A 105 -12.81 5.53 14.18
C THR A 105 -14.13 5.96 14.81
N ALA A 106 -14.15 7.09 15.52
CA ALA A 106 -15.35 7.62 16.15
C ALA A 106 -16.45 7.90 15.10
N LEU A 107 -16.11 8.53 13.98
CA LEU A 107 -17.03 8.77 12.87
C LEU A 107 -17.56 7.45 12.27
N CYS A 108 -16.68 6.50 12.00
CA CYS A 108 -17.07 5.19 11.46
C CYS A 108 -17.98 4.41 12.40
N LEU A 109 -17.74 4.46 13.71
CA LEU A 109 -18.57 3.77 14.70
C LEU A 109 -19.92 4.46 14.91
N LEU A 110 -19.94 5.79 14.99
CA LEU A 110 -21.17 6.59 15.13
C LEU A 110 -22.10 6.43 13.92
N PHE A 111 -21.53 6.48 12.73
CA PHE A 111 -22.29 6.41 11.48
C PHE A 111 -22.24 5.02 10.82
N ARG A 112 -21.90 3.96 11.56
CA ARG A 112 -21.71 2.61 11.05
C ARG A 112 -22.86 2.13 10.16
N VAL A 113 -24.08 2.18 10.69
CA VAL A 113 -25.27 1.68 9.96
C VAL A 113 -25.61 2.55 8.76
N PRO A 114 -25.75 3.89 8.88
CA PRO A 114 -26.02 4.73 7.72
C PRO A 114 -24.91 4.69 6.67
N LEU A 115 -23.64 4.57 7.08
CA LEU A 115 -22.51 4.48 6.14
C LEU A 115 -22.57 3.20 5.30
N LEU A 116 -22.78 2.05 5.94
CA LEU A 116 -22.91 0.78 5.22
C LEU A 116 -24.14 0.75 4.30
N LYS A 117 -25.27 1.30 4.75
CA LYS A 117 -26.48 1.41 3.92
C LYS A 117 -26.28 2.37 2.73
N LEU A 118 -25.56 3.48 2.93
CA LEU A 118 -25.29 4.44 1.87
C LEU A 118 -24.37 3.85 0.79
N ILE A 119 -23.32 3.12 1.21
CA ILE A 119 -22.32 2.58 0.28
C ILE A 119 -22.83 1.32 -0.43
N PHE A 120 -23.46 0.42 0.30
CA PHE A 120 -23.84 -0.90 -0.23
C PHE A 120 -25.32 -1.02 -0.62
N GLY A 121 -26.12 -0.02 -0.30
CA GLY A 121 -27.52 0.05 -0.72
C GLY A 121 -28.38 -1.10 -0.16
N LYS A 122 -29.06 -1.82 -1.05
CA LYS A 122 -29.93 -2.96 -0.71
C LYS A 122 -29.16 -4.28 -0.86
N VAL A 123 -28.46 -4.69 0.19
CA VAL A 123 -27.91 -6.06 0.31
C VAL A 123 -28.85 -6.89 1.18
N GLU A 124 -28.72 -8.21 1.10
CA GLU A 124 -29.47 -9.15 1.94
C GLU A 124 -29.26 -8.84 3.43
N SER A 125 -30.29 -9.06 4.25
CA SER A 125 -30.28 -8.74 5.69
C SER A 125 -29.12 -9.42 6.44
N ASP A 126 -28.82 -10.66 6.09
CA ASP A 126 -27.77 -11.46 6.71
C ASP A 126 -26.37 -10.90 6.39
N VAL A 127 -26.17 -10.48 5.13
CA VAL A 127 -24.93 -9.81 4.69
C VAL A 127 -24.76 -8.48 5.40
N MET A 128 -25.83 -7.69 5.52
CA MET A 128 -25.79 -6.40 6.22
C MET A 128 -25.46 -6.57 7.71
N THR A 129 -26.06 -7.55 8.39
CA THR A 129 -25.82 -7.84 9.80
C THR A 129 -24.37 -8.28 10.01
N ALA A 130 -23.88 -9.21 9.20
CA ALA A 130 -22.49 -9.65 9.23
C ALA A 130 -21.51 -8.51 8.95
N SER A 131 -21.82 -7.63 7.98
CA SER A 131 -21.04 -6.45 7.66
C SER A 131 -20.95 -5.47 8.82
N GLN A 132 -22.05 -5.23 9.54
CA GLN A 132 -22.06 -4.35 10.72
C GLN A 132 -21.19 -4.89 11.85
N VAL A 133 -21.20 -6.19 12.09
CA VAL A 133 -20.37 -6.83 13.12
C VAL A 133 -18.89 -6.75 12.71
N TYR A 134 -18.56 -7.14 11.50
CA TYR A 134 -17.19 -7.11 10.99
C TYR A 134 -16.61 -5.68 10.98
N PHE A 135 -17.40 -4.71 10.51
CA PHE A 135 -16.98 -3.32 10.45
C PHE A 135 -16.79 -2.69 11.84
N PHE A 136 -17.59 -3.11 12.84
CA PHE A 136 -17.41 -2.63 14.20
C PHE A 136 -16.01 -2.94 14.75
N TYR A 137 -15.58 -4.20 14.68
CA TYR A 137 -14.28 -4.61 15.20
C TYR A 137 -13.13 -4.10 14.33
N THR A 138 -13.28 -4.09 13.01
CA THR A 138 -12.24 -3.59 12.12
C THR A 138 -12.07 -2.07 12.24
N ALA A 139 -13.14 -1.29 12.39
CA ALA A 139 -13.05 0.13 12.66
C ALA A 139 -12.41 0.43 14.01
N LEU A 140 -12.71 -0.36 15.05
CA LEU A 140 -12.08 -0.26 16.37
C LEU A 140 -10.55 -0.51 16.28
N SER A 141 -10.10 -1.28 15.30
CA SER A 141 -8.68 -1.56 15.08
C SER A 141 -7.92 -0.45 14.33
N PHE A 142 -8.58 0.57 13.75
CA PHE A 142 -7.94 1.61 12.96
C PHE A 142 -6.84 2.39 13.70
N PRO A 143 -7.02 2.81 14.97
CA PRO A 143 -5.95 3.50 15.69
C PRO A 143 -4.69 2.65 15.84
N PHE A 144 -4.86 1.35 16.01
CA PHE A 144 -3.74 0.42 16.21
C PHE A 144 -2.97 0.18 14.91
N ILE A 145 -3.66 -0.07 13.79
CA ILE A 145 -2.98 -0.22 12.50
C ILE A 145 -2.31 1.09 12.05
N ALA A 146 -2.94 2.24 12.31
CA ALA A 146 -2.37 3.53 12.00
C ALA A 146 -1.10 3.81 12.81
N LEU A 147 -1.08 3.47 14.12
CA LEU A 147 0.11 3.56 14.96
C LEU A 147 1.21 2.60 14.51
N TYR A 148 0.85 1.39 14.09
CA TYR A 148 1.82 0.46 13.52
C TYR A 148 2.45 1.03 12.24
N ASP A 149 1.64 1.52 11.30
CA ASP A 149 2.13 2.11 10.05
C ASP A 149 3.06 3.30 10.30
N ALA A 150 2.71 4.17 11.26
CA ALA A 150 3.54 5.29 11.67
C ALA A 150 4.87 4.82 12.26
N GLY A 151 4.83 3.91 13.20
CA GLY A 151 6.02 3.35 13.83
C GLY A 151 6.92 2.61 12.84
N ALA A 152 6.34 1.76 11.99
CA ALA A 152 7.07 1.05 10.94
C ALA A 152 7.73 2.02 9.95
N SER A 153 7.04 3.09 9.58
CA SER A 153 7.57 4.13 8.70
C SER A 153 8.72 4.90 9.35
N ILE A 154 8.63 5.21 10.64
CA ILE A 154 9.72 5.81 11.43
C ILE A 154 10.93 4.86 11.48
N PHE A 155 10.73 3.56 11.70
CA PHE A 155 11.81 2.58 11.68
C PHE A 155 12.48 2.48 10.30
N ARG A 156 11.69 2.42 9.24
CA ARG A 156 12.21 2.38 7.86
C ARG A 156 13.00 3.64 7.53
N SER A 157 12.56 4.82 7.98
CA SER A 157 13.26 6.09 7.75
C SER A 157 14.69 6.12 8.35
N GLN A 158 14.94 5.29 9.36
CA GLN A 158 16.24 5.10 10.01
C GLN A 158 17.08 3.99 9.35
N GLY A 159 16.55 3.31 8.34
CA GLY A 159 17.19 2.16 7.72
C GLY A 159 16.97 0.83 8.45
N ASN A 160 16.21 0.83 9.55
CA ASN A 160 15.84 -0.39 10.26
C ASN A 160 14.53 -0.95 9.72
N THR A 161 14.62 -1.90 8.82
CA THR A 161 13.47 -2.56 8.19
C THR A 161 13.18 -3.95 8.78
N ARG A 162 14.15 -4.52 9.53
CA ARG A 162 13.98 -5.84 10.16
C ARG A 162 12.99 -5.81 11.31
N GLY A 163 12.98 -4.73 12.11
CA GLY A 163 12.04 -4.57 13.22
C GLY A 163 10.57 -4.67 12.76
N PRO A 164 10.10 -3.78 11.89
CA PRO A 164 8.76 -3.84 11.34
C PRO A 164 8.42 -5.18 10.67
N MET A 165 9.33 -5.74 9.86
CA MET A 165 9.14 -7.04 9.23
C MET A 165 8.88 -8.15 10.28
N THR A 166 9.68 -8.21 11.33
CA THR A 166 9.52 -9.23 12.38
C THR A 166 8.18 -9.08 13.09
N VAL A 167 7.78 -7.84 13.40
CA VAL A 167 6.47 -7.56 14.02
C VAL A 167 5.33 -8.00 13.08
N SER A 168 5.43 -7.71 11.79
CA SER A 168 4.45 -8.13 10.77
C SER A 168 4.34 -9.65 10.68
N VAL A 169 5.46 -10.37 10.65
CA VAL A 169 5.47 -11.85 10.62
C VAL A 169 4.74 -12.44 11.83
N ILE A 170 5.08 -11.99 13.03
CA ILE A 170 4.47 -12.48 14.27
C ILE A 170 2.97 -12.14 14.29
N SER A 171 2.61 -10.92 13.88
CA SER A 171 1.22 -10.48 13.78
C SER A 171 0.40 -11.35 12.84
N ASN A 172 0.96 -11.73 11.69
CA ASN A 172 0.29 -12.61 10.75
C ASN A 172 0.08 -14.02 11.33
N VAL A 173 1.06 -14.54 12.08
CA VAL A 173 0.90 -15.81 12.81
C VAL A 173 -0.21 -15.71 13.87
N ILE A 174 -0.27 -14.61 14.63
CA ILE A 174 -1.33 -14.34 15.61
C ILE A 174 -2.69 -14.25 14.91
N ASN A 175 -2.77 -13.60 13.76
CA ASN A 175 -4.01 -13.46 12.99
C ASN A 175 -4.51 -14.81 12.48
N ILE A 176 -3.66 -15.63 11.85
CA ILE A 176 -4.01 -16.98 11.39
C ILE A 176 -4.44 -17.86 12.56
N GLY A 177 -3.66 -17.90 13.63
CA GLY A 177 -3.98 -18.69 14.83
C GLY A 177 -5.27 -18.22 15.50
N GLY A 178 -5.48 -16.91 15.58
CA GLY A 178 -6.70 -16.29 16.08
C GLY A 178 -7.92 -16.63 15.21
N ASN A 179 -7.79 -16.51 13.89
CA ASN A 179 -8.83 -16.91 12.94
C ASN A 179 -9.19 -18.40 13.12
N ALA A 180 -8.20 -19.28 13.16
CA ALA A 180 -8.43 -20.71 13.35
C ALA A 180 -9.15 -21.01 14.68
N ALA A 181 -8.70 -20.42 15.78
CA ALA A 181 -9.31 -20.63 17.09
C ALA A 181 -10.72 -20.05 17.17
N LEU A 182 -10.93 -18.80 16.72
CA LEU A 182 -12.21 -18.11 16.89
C LEU A 182 -13.25 -18.51 15.85
N ILE A 183 -12.86 -18.77 14.60
CA ILE A 183 -13.81 -19.20 13.56
C ILE A 183 -14.18 -20.66 13.75
N TRP A 184 -13.19 -21.57 13.90
CA TRP A 184 -13.42 -23.01 13.93
C TRP A 184 -13.55 -23.58 15.34
N GLY A 185 -12.76 -23.07 16.32
CA GLY A 185 -12.81 -23.55 17.69
C GLY A 185 -14.04 -23.05 18.46
N PHE A 186 -14.30 -21.73 18.38
CA PHE A 186 -15.42 -21.09 19.09
C PHE A 186 -16.65 -20.84 18.22
N ASN A 187 -16.62 -21.18 16.94
CA ASN A 187 -17.72 -20.97 15.98
C ASN A 187 -18.25 -19.53 15.92
N MET A 188 -17.35 -18.54 16.09
CA MET A 188 -17.74 -17.12 16.11
C MET A 188 -17.94 -16.52 14.71
N GLY A 189 -17.70 -17.29 13.65
CA GLY A 189 -17.92 -16.85 12.27
C GLY A 189 -17.16 -15.56 11.93
N VAL A 190 -17.87 -14.59 11.33
CA VAL A 190 -17.30 -13.30 10.90
C VAL A 190 -16.76 -12.47 12.07
N ALA A 191 -17.42 -12.53 13.25
CA ALA A 191 -16.95 -11.84 14.45
C ALA A 191 -15.59 -12.39 14.90
N GLY A 192 -15.35 -13.69 14.79
CA GLY A 192 -14.08 -14.32 15.10
C GLY A 192 -12.93 -13.77 14.24
N ALA A 193 -13.13 -13.67 12.93
CA ALA A 193 -12.16 -13.10 12.01
C ALA A 193 -11.84 -11.62 12.35
N ALA A 194 -12.86 -10.84 12.65
CA ALA A 194 -12.70 -9.42 12.99
C ALA A 194 -11.94 -9.22 14.31
N ILE A 195 -12.22 -10.03 15.32
CA ILE A 195 -11.54 -10.00 16.62
C ILE A 195 -10.07 -10.45 16.49
N ALA A 196 -9.79 -11.50 15.71
CA ALA A 196 -8.42 -11.92 15.43
C ALA A 196 -7.61 -10.81 14.74
N THR A 197 -8.22 -10.12 13.79
CA THR A 197 -7.63 -8.96 13.12
C THR A 197 -7.38 -7.81 14.12
N LEU A 198 -8.34 -7.50 14.99
CA LEU A 198 -8.17 -6.49 16.03
C LEU A 198 -7.00 -6.86 16.97
N ALA A 199 -6.95 -8.09 17.45
CA ALA A 199 -5.90 -8.56 18.36
C ALA A 199 -4.51 -8.47 17.73
N SER A 200 -4.37 -8.90 16.48
CA SER A 200 -3.09 -8.82 15.75
C SER A 200 -2.63 -7.37 15.53
N ARG A 201 -3.55 -6.44 15.24
CA ARG A 201 -3.24 -5.00 15.08
C ARG A 201 -2.88 -4.34 16.40
N VAL A 202 -3.54 -4.69 17.51
CA VAL A 202 -3.17 -4.25 18.85
C VAL A 202 -1.76 -4.70 19.19
N PHE A 203 -1.44 -5.97 18.94
CA PHE A 203 -0.09 -6.50 19.12
C PHE A 203 0.94 -5.71 18.33
N CYS A 204 0.71 -5.45 17.03
CA CYS A 204 1.60 -4.66 16.18
C CYS A 204 1.88 -3.27 16.78
N ALA A 205 0.82 -2.55 17.16
CA ALA A 205 0.93 -1.21 17.72
C ALA A 205 1.75 -1.21 19.02
N VAL A 206 1.42 -2.11 19.94
CA VAL A 206 2.10 -2.21 21.25
C VAL A 206 3.59 -2.51 21.06
N VAL A 207 3.92 -3.50 20.25
CA VAL A 207 5.32 -3.92 20.06
C VAL A 207 6.13 -2.85 19.35
N VAL A 208 5.60 -2.22 18.29
CA VAL A 208 6.30 -1.15 17.56
C VAL A 208 6.53 0.06 18.47
N LEU A 209 5.52 0.48 19.24
CA LEU A 209 5.69 1.59 20.19
C LEU A 209 6.68 1.25 21.30
N TRP A 210 6.67 0.00 21.80
CA TRP A 210 7.65 -0.45 22.78
C TRP A 210 9.07 -0.44 22.20
N GLN A 211 9.27 -0.91 20.97
CA GLN A 211 10.56 -0.86 20.28
C GLN A 211 11.06 0.58 20.07
N LEU A 212 10.18 1.55 19.78
CA LEU A 212 10.53 2.98 19.62
C LEU A 212 11.04 3.64 20.92
N ARG A 213 10.81 3.01 22.08
CA ARG A 213 11.34 3.48 23.38
C ARG A 213 12.77 3.04 23.65
N MET A 214 13.29 2.06 22.89
CA MET A 214 14.64 1.50 23.10
C MET A 214 15.72 2.41 22.54
N ASP A 215 16.78 2.62 23.31
CA ASP A 215 17.94 3.50 22.97
C ASP A 215 18.87 2.93 21.89
N ARG A 216 18.43 1.95 21.13
CA ARG A 216 19.26 1.29 20.11
C ARG A 216 19.24 1.96 18.75
N GLN A 217 18.54 3.12 18.64
CA GLN A 217 18.23 3.74 17.35
C GLN A 217 18.35 5.26 17.39
N PRO A 218 18.59 5.94 16.25
CA PRO A 218 18.68 7.40 16.17
C PRO A 218 17.43 8.13 16.65
N ILE A 219 16.25 7.55 16.39
CA ILE A 219 14.97 8.10 16.85
C ILE A 219 14.46 7.28 18.02
N VAL A 220 14.28 7.94 19.16
CA VAL A 220 13.76 7.34 20.40
C VAL A 220 12.60 8.17 20.93
N VAL A 221 11.44 7.54 21.12
CA VAL A 221 10.24 8.21 21.69
C VAL A 221 9.92 7.56 23.03
N ARG A 222 10.29 8.22 24.14
CA ARG A 222 10.11 7.67 25.50
C ARG A 222 8.76 8.04 26.12
N ASN A 223 8.36 9.30 26.01
CA ASN A 223 7.20 9.87 26.71
C ASN A 223 6.07 10.24 25.79
N TYR A 224 5.23 9.26 25.43
CA TYR A 224 4.09 9.46 24.53
C TYR A 224 3.04 10.43 25.09
N ARG A 225 2.85 10.48 26.44
CA ARG A 225 1.87 11.36 27.11
C ARG A 225 2.28 12.83 27.14
N GLN A 226 3.57 13.14 26.92
CA GLN A 226 4.10 14.52 27.00
C GLN A 226 4.34 15.13 25.62
N ILE A 227 3.80 14.52 24.56
CA ILE A 227 3.93 15.05 23.21
C ILE A 227 3.06 16.31 23.11
N ARG A 228 3.70 17.47 23.02
CA ARG A 228 3.03 18.74 22.77
C ARG A 228 2.89 18.96 21.26
N PRO A 229 1.71 19.38 20.77
CA PRO A 229 1.53 19.65 19.35
C PRO A 229 2.38 20.86 18.91
N ASP A 230 3.14 20.66 17.83
CA ASP A 230 3.89 21.74 17.17
C ASP A 230 3.25 22.02 15.80
N GLY A 231 2.50 23.12 15.71
CA GLY A 231 1.76 23.47 14.51
C GLY A 231 2.61 23.61 13.25
N LYS A 232 3.88 24.05 13.37
CA LYS A 232 4.80 24.16 12.22
C LYS A 232 5.20 22.79 11.69
N MET A 233 5.54 21.87 12.60
CA MET A 233 5.91 20.51 12.23
C MET A 233 4.70 19.72 11.73
N ILE A 234 3.55 19.86 12.38
CA ILE A 234 2.27 19.26 11.96
C ILE A 234 1.96 19.67 10.51
N ARG A 235 2.04 20.97 10.20
CA ARG A 235 1.79 21.47 8.84
C ARG A 235 2.73 20.86 7.82
N ARG A 236 4.00 20.64 8.14
CA ARG A 236 4.98 19.99 7.25
C ARG A 236 4.62 18.52 7.01
N VAL A 237 4.28 17.76 8.06
CA VAL A 237 3.85 16.36 7.93
C VAL A 237 2.59 16.25 7.06
N LEU A 238 1.58 17.10 7.33
CA LEU A 238 0.34 17.10 6.58
C LEU A 238 0.54 17.54 5.11
N ALA A 239 1.44 18.47 4.86
CA ALA A 239 1.76 18.94 3.50
C ALA A 239 2.35 17.82 2.61
N LEU A 240 2.99 16.82 3.21
CA LEU A 240 3.52 15.64 2.52
C LEU A 240 2.51 14.47 2.54
N GLY A 241 1.84 14.27 3.66
CA GLY A 241 0.95 13.12 3.86
C GLY A 241 -0.40 13.28 3.17
N ILE A 242 -1.03 14.46 3.22
CA ILE A 242 -2.36 14.67 2.63
C ILE A 242 -2.37 14.45 1.11
N PRO A 243 -1.45 15.03 0.31
CA PRO A 243 -1.43 14.75 -1.13
C PRO A 243 -1.25 13.26 -1.44
N SER A 244 -0.37 12.57 -0.71
CA SER A 244 -0.19 11.12 -0.88
C SER A 244 -1.43 10.33 -0.47
N GLY A 245 -2.14 10.76 0.57
CA GLY A 245 -3.41 10.17 1.00
C GLY A 245 -4.51 10.34 -0.04
N ILE A 246 -4.64 11.54 -0.62
CA ILE A 246 -5.59 11.81 -1.71
C ILE A 246 -5.26 10.93 -2.93
N GLU A 247 -3.98 10.84 -3.31
CA GLU A 247 -3.54 9.99 -4.41
C GLU A 247 -3.96 8.52 -4.21
N ASN A 248 -3.68 7.94 -3.04
CA ASN A 248 -4.03 6.57 -2.72
C ASN A 248 -5.54 6.36 -2.68
N SER A 249 -6.29 7.29 -2.08
CA SER A 249 -7.76 7.23 -2.00
C SER A 249 -8.39 7.30 -3.39
N MET A 250 -7.95 8.23 -4.24
CA MET A 250 -8.43 8.36 -5.62
C MET A 250 -8.12 7.11 -6.44
N PHE A 251 -6.96 6.48 -6.20
CA PHE A 251 -6.60 5.24 -6.85
C PHE A 251 -7.52 4.07 -6.45
N GLN A 252 -7.87 3.95 -5.17
CA GLN A 252 -8.80 2.91 -4.70
C GLN A 252 -10.23 3.15 -5.21
N LEU A 253 -10.70 4.40 -5.20
CA LEU A 253 -12.00 4.75 -5.76
C LEU A 253 -12.06 4.44 -7.27
N GLY A 254 -11.00 4.73 -8.01
CA GLY A 254 -10.90 4.39 -9.42
C GLY A 254 -10.95 2.88 -9.68
N LYS A 255 -10.29 2.08 -8.85
CA LYS A 255 -10.38 0.61 -8.93
C LYS A 255 -11.82 0.11 -8.73
N LEU A 256 -12.53 0.66 -7.73
CA LEU A 256 -13.92 0.30 -7.46
C LEU A 256 -14.84 0.69 -8.63
N ALA A 257 -14.64 1.87 -9.21
CA ALA A 257 -15.40 2.33 -10.36
C ALA A 257 -15.18 1.45 -11.61
N ILE A 258 -13.94 1.00 -11.84
CA ILE A 258 -13.60 0.05 -12.90
C ILE A 258 -14.28 -1.30 -12.64
N GLN A 259 -14.21 -1.80 -11.40
CA GLN A 259 -14.85 -3.07 -11.03
C GLN A 259 -16.36 -3.04 -11.27
N SER A 260 -17.01 -1.92 -10.98
CA SER A 260 -18.44 -1.71 -11.31
C SER A 260 -18.71 -1.78 -12.82
N SER A 261 -17.78 -1.31 -13.66
CA SER A 261 -17.92 -1.40 -15.12
C SER A 261 -17.69 -2.84 -15.63
N VAL A 262 -16.76 -3.58 -15.01
CA VAL A 262 -16.49 -4.99 -15.35
C VAL A 262 -17.67 -5.89 -14.97
N SER A 263 -18.40 -5.56 -13.90
CA SER A 263 -19.56 -6.36 -13.46
C SER A 263 -20.67 -6.44 -14.51
N THR A 264 -20.67 -5.55 -15.50
CA THR A 264 -21.63 -5.59 -16.62
C THR A 264 -21.27 -6.59 -17.73
N LEU A 265 -20.07 -7.19 -17.70
CA LEU A 265 -19.56 -8.06 -18.75
C LEU A 265 -19.95 -9.55 -18.60
N GLY A 266 -20.64 -9.90 -17.53
CA GLY A 266 -21.03 -11.28 -17.24
C GLY A 266 -20.02 -12.06 -16.39
N THR A 267 -20.46 -13.21 -15.89
CA THR A 267 -19.74 -14.00 -14.86
C THR A 267 -18.37 -14.51 -15.33
N VAL A 268 -18.28 -14.95 -16.59
CA VAL A 268 -17.03 -15.45 -17.20
C VAL A 268 -15.95 -14.38 -17.21
N ALA A 269 -16.29 -13.16 -17.65
CA ALA A 269 -15.38 -12.03 -17.70
C ALA A 269 -14.98 -11.54 -16.28
N ILE A 270 -15.92 -11.53 -15.34
CA ILE A 270 -15.67 -11.18 -13.94
C ILE A 270 -14.67 -12.15 -13.31
N ALA A 271 -14.86 -13.45 -13.50
CA ALA A 271 -13.95 -14.49 -12.98
C ALA A 271 -12.56 -14.37 -13.59
N ALA A 272 -12.46 -14.17 -14.91
CA ALA A 272 -11.19 -13.95 -15.59
C ALA A 272 -10.47 -12.71 -15.06
N GLN A 273 -11.16 -11.59 -14.91
CA GLN A 273 -10.60 -10.34 -14.38
C GLN A 273 -10.14 -10.48 -12.92
N ALA A 274 -10.93 -11.14 -12.09
CA ALA A 274 -10.59 -11.36 -10.67
C ALA A 274 -9.29 -12.17 -10.54
N MET A 275 -9.16 -13.27 -11.26
CA MET A 275 -7.94 -14.09 -11.26
C MET A 275 -6.75 -13.31 -11.82
N THR A 276 -6.95 -12.55 -12.89
CA THR A 276 -5.88 -11.73 -13.48
C THR A 276 -5.40 -10.67 -12.50
N ASN A 277 -6.30 -10.04 -11.73
CA ASN A 277 -5.92 -9.07 -10.69
C ASN A 277 -5.07 -9.71 -9.59
N ILE A 278 -5.42 -10.93 -9.15
CA ILE A 278 -4.64 -11.66 -8.14
C ILE A 278 -3.22 -11.92 -8.67
N LEU A 279 -3.11 -12.44 -9.87
CA LEU A 279 -1.82 -12.76 -10.50
C LEU A 279 -0.99 -11.51 -10.78
N GLU A 280 -1.62 -10.41 -11.21
CA GLU A 280 -0.95 -9.14 -11.46
C GLU A 280 -0.42 -8.50 -10.17
N ASN A 281 -1.17 -8.57 -9.07
CA ASN A 281 -0.69 -8.10 -7.77
C ASN A 281 0.58 -8.84 -7.32
N LEU A 282 0.64 -10.16 -7.52
CA LEU A 282 1.83 -10.94 -7.16
C LEU A 282 3.06 -10.50 -7.94
N ASN A 283 2.92 -10.14 -9.22
CA ASN A 283 4.06 -9.77 -10.05
C ASN A 283 4.55 -8.31 -9.86
N GLY A 284 3.91 -7.50 -9.04
CA GLY A 284 4.32 -6.12 -8.75
C GLY A 284 4.76 -5.87 -7.31
N ILE A 285 4.34 -6.72 -6.39
CA ILE A 285 4.45 -6.44 -4.95
C ILE A 285 5.91 -6.32 -4.47
N ALA A 286 6.81 -7.14 -4.98
CA ALA A 286 8.22 -7.09 -4.62
C ALA A 286 8.91 -5.80 -5.08
N ALA A 287 8.56 -5.30 -6.27
CA ALA A 287 9.07 -4.03 -6.77
C ALA A 287 8.52 -2.82 -6.00
N ILE A 288 7.28 -2.89 -5.47
CA ILE A 288 6.75 -1.90 -4.54
C ILE A 288 7.62 -1.83 -3.28
N GLY A 289 8.08 -2.97 -2.76
CA GLY A 289 9.02 -3.02 -1.64
C GLY A 289 10.32 -2.26 -1.92
N VAL A 290 10.86 -2.38 -3.14
CA VAL A 290 12.03 -1.57 -3.57
C VAL A 290 11.69 -0.08 -3.56
N GLY A 291 10.53 0.33 -4.05
CA GLY A 291 10.06 1.73 -4.03
C GLY A 291 9.98 2.30 -2.62
N ILE A 292 9.43 1.55 -1.67
CA ILE A 292 9.34 1.95 -0.26
C ILE A 292 10.74 2.16 0.33
N GLY A 293 11.68 1.23 0.08
CA GLY A 293 13.07 1.39 0.51
C GLY A 293 13.78 2.56 -0.16
N LEU A 294 13.48 2.83 -1.43
CA LEU A 294 14.00 3.97 -2.18
C LEU A 294 13.65 5.30 -1.52
N MET A 295 12.43 5.46 -0.97
CA MET A 295 12.05 6.69 -0.25
C MET A 295 13.00 6.99 0.91
N THR A 296 13.39 5.99 1.68
CA THR A 296 14.34 6.15 2.78
C THR A 296 15.72 6.56 2.27
N VAL A 297 16.23 5.85 1.25
CA VAL A 297 17.57 6.12 0.68
C VAL A 297 17.64 7.54 0.11
N VAL A 298 16.67 7.93 -0.72
CA VAL A 298 16.62 9.25 -1.33
C VAL A 298 16.42 10.34 -0.28
N GLY A 299 15.53 10.11 0.72
CA GLY A 299 15.31 11.05 1.81
C GLY A 299 16.59 11.35 2.59
N GLN A 300 17.36 10.32 2.96
CA GLN A 300 18.64 10.51 3.66
C GLN A 300 19.71 11.18 2.78
N CYS A 301 19.79 10.83 1.49
CA CYS A 301 20.72 11.49 0.56
C CYS A 301 20.41 12.98 0.42
N LEU A 302 19.14 13.35 0.25
CA LEU A 302 18.72 14.75 0.14
C LEU A 302 18.93 15.51 1.45
N GLY A 303 18.64 14.88 2.59
CA GLY A 303 18.94 15.44 3.90
C GLY A 303 20.43 15.74 4.09
N ALA A 304 21.30 14.86 3.63
CA ALA A 304 22.76 15.05 3.64
C ALA A 304 23.27 16.04 2.58
N GLY A 305 22.39 16.64 1.78
CA GLY A 305 22.76 17.57 0.70
C GLY A 305 23.33 16.89 -0.54
N ARG A 306 23.36 15.56 -0.60
CA ARG A 306 23.97 14.78 -1.69
C ARG A 306 22.95 14.50 -2.81
N LYS A 307 22.61 15.53 -3.56
CA LYS A 307 21.60 15.46 -4.63
C LYS A 307 21.94 14.50 -5.76
N ASP A 308 23.21 14.43 -6.16
CA ASP A 308 23.65 13.54 -7.24
C ASP A 308 23.62 12.06 -6.81
N GLU A 309 23.87 11.77 -5.54
CA GLU A 309 23.66 10.42 -5.01
C GLU A 309 22.19 10.02 -4.98
N ALA A 310 21.28 10.95 -4.65
CA ALA A 310 19.85 10.69 -4.74
C ALA A 310 19.43 10.29 -6.16
N VAL A 311 19.92 11.01 -7.19
CA VAL A 311 19.70 10.68 -8.60
C VAL A 311 20.28 9.30 -8.94
N TYR A 312 21.50 9.01 -8.47
CA TYR A 312 22.15 7.71 -8.69
C TYR A 312 21.34 6.57 -8.12
N TYR A 313 20.85 6.69 -6.87
CA TYR A 313 20.07 5.62 -6.25
C TYR A 313 18.69 5.44 -6.87
N ILE A 314 18.03 6.51 -7.33
CA ILE A 314 16.77 6.37 -8.07
C ILE A 314 17.00 5.52 -9.32
N LYS A 315 18.05 5.81 -10.11
CA LYS A 315 18.38 5.01 -11.30
C LYS A 315 18.72 3.56 -10.95
N LYS A 316 19.62 3.37 -9.97
CA LYS A 316 20.09 2.04 -9.56
C LYS A 316 18.96 1.15 -9.04
N LEU A 317 18.10 1.69 -8.19
CA LEU A 317 16.98 0.93 -7.63
C LEU A 317 15.82 0.78 -8.63
N SER A 318 15.67 1.68 -9.60
CA SER A 318 14.76 1.46 -10.74
C SER A 318 15.20 0.27 -11.59
N VAL A 319 16.49 0.14 -11.88
CA VAL A 319 17.02 -1.04 -12.60
C VAL A 319 16.80 -2.32 -11.78
N LEU A 320 17.04 -2.29 -10.46
CA LEU A 320 16.77 -3.45 -9.60
C LEU A 320 15.29 -3.82 -9.61
N ALA A 321 14.40 -2.83 -9.49
CA ALA A 321 12.96 -3.06 -9.54
C ALA A 321 12.53 -3.63 -10.90
N GLU A 322 13.13 -3.16 -12.00
CA GLU A 322 12.89 -3.67 -13.34
C GLU A 322 13.25 -5.16 -13.46
N ILE A 323 14.43 -5.56 -12.99
CA ILE A 323 14.85 -6.97 -12.96
C ILE A 323 13.85 -7.81 -12.18
N ILE A 324 13.38 -7.31 -11.03
CA ILE A 324 12.37 -8.00 -10.21
C ILE A 324 11.03 -8.10 -10.94
N VAL A 325 10.58 -7.05 -11.62
CA VAL A 325 9.33 -7.05 -12.40
C VAL A 325 9.42 -8.05 -13.55
N VAL A 326 10.50 -8.04 -14.31
CA VAL A 326 10.72 -9.01 -15.41
C VAL A 326 10.68 -10.45 -14.88
N ALA A 327 11.45 -10.75 -13.83
CA ALA A 327 11.50 -12.08 -13.24
C ALA A 327 10.13 -12.54 -12.71
N SER A 328 9.42 -11.65 -12.00
CA SER A 328 8.10 -11.97 -11.45
C SER A 328 7.02 -12.08 -12.54
N CYS A 329 7.07 -11.29 -13.61
CA CYS A 329 6.17 -11.42 -14.75
C CYS A 329 6.36 -12.78 -15.46
N LEU A 330 7.60 -13.19 -15.69
CA LEU A 330 7.90 -14.51 -16.28
C LEU A 330 7.42 -15.64 -15.36
N LEU A 331 7.68 -15.55 -14.07
CA LEU A 331 7.21 -16.53 -13.08
C LEU A 331 5.68 -16.66 -13.09
N VAL A 332 4.97 -15.54 -13.00
CA VAL A 332 3.50 -15.50 -13.00
C VAL A 332 2.94 -16.01 -14.32
N PHE A 333 3.57 -15.69 -15.45
CA PHE A 333 3.17 -16.22 -16.77
C PHE A 333 3.20 -17.74 -16.79
N VAL A 334 4.30 -18.36 -16.33
CA VAL A 334 4.44 -19.82 -16.25
C VAL A 334 3.42 -20.43 -15.28
N LEU A 335 3.17 -19.75 -14.15
CA LEU A 335 2.23 -20.24 -13.13
C LEU A 335 0.76 -20.03 -13.48
N THR A 336 0.43 -19.22 -14.49
CA THR A 336 -0.97 -18.89 -14.83
C THR A 336 -1.78 -20.14 -15.17
N ILE A 337 -1.25 -21.03 -15.99
CA ILE A 337 -1.97 -22.27 -16.39
C ILE A 337 -2.18 -23.21 -15.19
N PRO A 338 -1.16 -23.58 -14.37
CA PRO A 338 -1.40 -24.43 -13.21
C PRO A 338 -2.33 -23.78 -12.18
N VAL A 339 -2.21 -22.46 -11.94
CA VAL A 339 -3.05 -21.76 -10.96
C VAL A 339 -4.52 -21.70 -11.39
N THR A 340 -4.82 -21.42 -12.66
CA THR A 340 -6.19 -21.42 -13.18
C THR A 340 -6.82 -22.82 -13.16
N LYS A 341 -6.04 -23.86 -13.42
CA LYS A 341 -6.50 -25.26 -13.31
C LYS A 341 -6.78 -25.67 -11.87
N LEU A 342 -5.86 -25.36 -10.94
CA LEU A 342 -6.05 -25.62 -9.51
C LEU A 342 -7.23 -24.85 -8.91
N GLY A 343 -7.48 -23.63 -9.41
CA GLY A 343 -8.63 -22.82 -9.03
C GLY A 343 -9.96 -23.27 -9.62
N GLY A 344 -9.99 -24.36 -10.39
CA GLY A 344 -11.22 -24.91 -10.99
C GLY A 344 -11.90 -23.96 -11.96
N MET A 345 -11.15 -23.05 -12.61
CA MET A 345 -11.72 -22.07 -13.52
C MET A 345 -12.31 -22.74 -14.77
N GLU A 346 -13.47 -22.22 -15.21
CA GLU A 346 -14.06 -22.55 -16.50
C GLU A 346 -13.05 -22.26 -17.63
N SER A 347 -13.02 -23.11 -18.64
CA SER A 347 -12.03 -23.07 -19.74
C SER A 347 -12.00 -21.72 -20.47
N GLU A 348 -13.17 -21.08 -20.64
CA GLU A 348 -13.27 -19.78 -21.28
C GLU A 348 -12.69 -18.66 -20.42
N SER A 349 -13.01 -18.63 -19.11
CA SER A 349 -12.43 -17.69 -18.15
C SER A 349 -10.93 -17.85 -18.03
N ALA A 350 -10.44 -19.10 -18.01
CA ALA A 350 -9.01 -19.40 -17.95
C ALA A 350 -8.26 -18.91 -19.20
N ARG A 351 -8.88 -19.08 -20.39
CA ARG A 351 -8.30 -18.58 -21.65
C ARG A 351 -8.26 -17.06 -21.69
N MET A 352 -9.32 -16.38 -21.23
CA MET A 352 -9.31 -14.92 -21.11
C MET A 352 -8.24 -14.43 -20.13
N CYS A 353 -8.11 -15.07 -18.98
CA CYS A 353 -7.09 -14.76 -17.98
C CYS A 353 -5.68 -14.91 -18.57
N PHE A 354 -5.40 -16.03 -19.24
CA PHE A 354 -4.12 -16.28 -19.88
C PHE A 354 -3.79 -15.24 -20.95
N HIS A 355 -4.78 -14.84 -21.76
CA HIS A 355 -4.60 -13.80 -22.76
C HIS A 355 -4.24 -12.44 -22.11
N MET A 356 -4.94 -12.04 -21.04
CA MET A 356 -4.64 -10.81 -20.30
C MET A 356 -3.25 -10.85 -19.66
N ILE A 357 -2.89 -11.96 -19.00
CA ILE A 357 -1.56 -12.12 -18.37
C ILE A 357 -0.45 -12.10 -19.43
N SER A 358 -0.66 -12.65 -20.61
CA SER A 358 0.32 -12.61 -21.70
C SER A 358 0.66 -11.17 -22.08
N TRP A 359 -0.35 -10.30 -22.26
CA TRP A 359 -0.15 -8.89 -22.53
C TRP A 359 0.49 -8.15 -21.37
N ILE A 360 0.09 -8.44 -20.13
CA ILE A 360 0.71 -7.87 -18.93
C ILE A 360 2.19 -8.21 -18.87
N THR A 361 2.56 -9.46 -19.16
CA THR A 361 3.95 -9.92 -19.12
C THR A 361 4.84 -9.20 -20.12
N VAL A 362 4.29 -8.77 -21.26
CA VAL A 362 5.04 -8.00 -22.27
C VAL A 362 5.09 -6.51 -21.93
N VAL A 363 3.94 -5.92 -21.58
CA VAL A 363 3.81 -4.46 -21.46
C VAL A 363 4.31 -3.95 -20.10
N LYS A 364 4.03 -4.68 -19.01
CA LYS A 364 4.37 -4.24 -17.65
C LYS A 364 5.87 -3.97 -17.46
N PRO A 365 6.80 -4.84 -17.87
CA PRO A 365 8.23 -4.56 -17.79
C PRO A 365 8.65 -3.28 -18.50
N ILE A 366 8.02 -2.94 -19.62
CA ILE A 366 8.41 -1.77 -20.42
C ILE A 366 8.01 -0.45 -19.74
N VAL A 367 6.84 -0.40 -19.11
CA VAL A 367 6.23 0.89 -18.71
C VAL A 367 6.04 1.03 -17.20
N TRP A 368 5.81 -0.06 -16.47
CA TRP A 368 5.38 0.00 -15.07
C TRP A 368 6.45 0.57 -14.14
N THR A 369 7.69 0.12 -14.28
CA THR A 369 8.80 0.59 -13.44
C THR A 369 9.03 2.08 -13.59
N LEU A 370 8.95 2.60 -14.83
CA LEU A 370 9.07 4.03 -15.10
C LEU A 370 7.90 4.85 -14.53
N ALA A 371 6.71 4.24 -14.46
CA ALA A 371 5.52 4.89 -13.91
C ALA A 371 5.52 4.99 -12.37
N PHE A 372 6.12 4.03 -11.68
CA PHE A 372 5.96 3.92 -10.23
C PHE A 372 7.25 4.16 -9.44
N ILE A 373 8.38 3.61 -9.84
CA ILE A 373 9.59 3.64 -9.00
C ILE A 373 10.19 5.06 -8.89
N PRO A 374 10.35 5.85 -9.96
CA PRO A 374 10.83 7.22 -9.82
C PRO A 374 9.92 8.10 -8.96
N ALA A 375 8.60 7.85 -8.97
CA ALA A 375 7.64 8.57 -8.15
C ALA A 375 7.93 8.48 -6.64
N TYR A 376 8.44 7.33 -6.15
CA TYR A 376 8.88 7.21 -4.75
C TYR A 376 10.04 8.17 -4.44
N GLY A 377 10.99 8.31 -5.37
CA GLY A 377 12.09 9.28 -5.24
C GLY A 377 11.62 10.74 -5.26
N LEU A 378 10.68 11.07 -6.15
CA LEU A 378 10.06 12.41 -6.21
C LEU A 378 9.33 12.76 -4.91
N ARG A 379 8.56 11.81 -4.36
CA ARG A 379 7.88 11.98 -3.06
C ARG A 379 8.88 12.18 -1.92
N ALA A 380 9.96 11.42 -1.89
CA ALA A 380 11.03 11.57 -0.89
C ALA A 380 11.70 12.95 -0.94
N ALA A 381 11.70 13.60 -2.10
CA ALA A 381 12.17 14.97 -2.29
C ALA A 381 11.12 16.05 -1.93
N GLY A 382 9.89 15.65 -1.58
CA GLY A 382 8.80 16.59 -1.27
C GLY A 382 7.94 17.01 -2.46
N ASP A 383 8.18 16.46 -3.67
CA ASP A 383 7.39 16.77 -4.88
C ASP A 383 6.07 15.93 -4.93
N VAL A 384 5.40 15.85 -3.77
CA VAL A 384 4.21 15.01 -3.57
C VAL A 384 2.99 15.54 -4.31
N LYS A 385 2.85 16.86 -4.45
CA LYS A 385 1.71 17.47 -5.16
C LYS A 385 1.74 17.13 -6.65
N PHE A 386 2.92 17.19 -7.27
CA PHE A 386 3.07 16.81 -8.66
C PHE A 386 2.73 15.32 -8.87
N SER A 387 3.23 14.45 -7.98
CA SER A 387 2.90 13.02 -8.01
C SER A 387 1.39 12.79 -7.91
N MET A 388 0.73 13.41 -6.93
CA MET A 388 -0.72 13.33 -6.74
C MET A 388 -1.51 13.78 -7.97
N ILE A 389 -1.22 14.97 -8.49
CA ILE A 389 -1.96 15.54 -9.64
C ILE A 389 -1.80 14.64 -10.87
N THR A 390 -0.56 14.25 -11.18
CA THR A 390 -0.27 13.36 -12.31
C THR A 390 -1.01 12.03 -12.16
N SER A 391 -0.90 11.38 -11.00
CA SER A 391 -1.52 10.08 -10.76
C SER A 391 -3.05 10.15 -10.79
N CYS A 392 -3.66 11.21 -10.24
CA CYS A 392 -5.11 11.38 -10.29
C CYS A 392 -5.61 11.61 -11.72
N ILE A 393 -4.96 12.49 -12.48
CA ILE A 393 -5.36 12.76 -13.88
C ILE A 393 -5.22 11.50 -14.72
N THR A 394 -4.07 10.81 -14.66
CA THR A 394 -3.86 9.62 -15.48
C THR A 394 -4.80 8.48 -15.13
N MET A 395 -5.05 8.27 -13.83
CA MET A 395 -5.98 7.25 -13.35
C MET A 395 -7.40 7.47 -13.87
N TRP A 396 -7.93 8.69 -13.74
CA TRP A 396 -9.31 8.96 -14.11
C TRP A 396 -9.51 9.12 -15.61
N THR A 397 -8.58 9.79 -16.31
CA THR A 397 -8.70 10.02 -17.75
C THR A 397 -8.35 8.77 -18.57
N PHE A 398 -7.15 8.23 -18.38
CA PHE A 398 -6.64 7.15 -19.23
C PHE A 398 -7.04 5.76 -18.73
N ARG A 399 -7.13 5.55 -17.42
CA ARG A 399 -7.48 4.23 -16.91
C ARG A 399 -8.99 4.04 -16.79
N PHE A 400 -9.72 4.96 -16.13
CA PHE A 400 -11.15 4.82 -15.92
C PHE A 400 -11.96 5.19 -17.17
N CYS A 401 -11.85 6.42 -17.69
CA CYS A 401 -12.66 6.86 -18.83
C CYS A 401 -12.41 6.03 -20.09
N LEU A 402 -11.14 5.71 -20.39
CA LEU A 402 -10.82 4.87 -21.54
C LEU A 402 -11.37 3.44 -21.37
N CYS A 403 -11.23 2.86 -20.16
CA CYS A 403 -11.79 1.54 -19.86
C CYS A 403 -13.32 1.51 -20.10
N VAL A 404 -14.06 2.48 -19.56
CA VAL A 404 -15.52 2.59 -19.73
C VAL A 404 -15.88 2.78 -21.19
N TYR A 405 -15.15 3.63 -21.91
CA TYR A 405 -15.34 3.84 -23.34
C TYR A 405 -15.16 2.53 -24.14
N LEU A 406 -14.08 1.80 -23.89
CA LEU A 406 -13.79 0.56 -24.59
C LEU A 406 -14.82 -0.54 -24.28
N ILE A 407 -15.30 -0.64 -23.04
CA ILE A 407 -16.35 -1.59 -22.66
C ILE A 407 -17.68 -1.24 -23.34
N ARG A 408 -18.15 0.02 -23.20
CA ARG A 408 -19.50 0.41 -23.62
C ARG A 408 -19.65 0.62 -25.11
N PHE A 409 -18.64 1.17 -25.78
CA PHE A 409 -18.75 1.60 -27.18
C PHE A 409 -17.98 0.73 -28.17
N ARG A 410 -17.00 -0.04 -27.69
CA ARG A 410 -16.14 -0.84 -28.58
C ARG A 410 -16.25 -2.35 -28.34
N GLY A 411 -16.99 -2.78 -27.31
CA GLY A 411 -17.18 -4.20 -27.02
C GLY A 411 -15.91 -4.97 -26.62
N PHE A 412 -14.87 -4.25 -26.18
CA PHE A 412 -13.70 -4.90 -25.62
C PHE A 412 -14.05 -5.48 -24.24
N GLY A 413 -14.13 -6.77 -24.09
CA GLY A 413 -14.42 -7.43 -22.82
C GLY A 413 -13.48 -7.00 -21.67
N PRO A 414 -13.08 -7.87 -20.75
CA PRO A 414 -12.24 -7.52 -19.61
C PRO A 414 -10.86 -6.97 -20.01
N MET A 415 -10.39 -7.21 -21.24
CA MET A 415 -9.14 -6.65 -21.77
C MET A 415 -9.13 -5.10 -21.80
N ALA A 416 -10.32 -4.47 -21.86
CA ALA A 416 -10.45 -3.01 -21.79
C ALA A 416 -9.81 -2.40 -20.53
N VAL A 417 -9.89 -3.11 -19.40
CA VAL A 417 -9.26 -2.69 -18.13
C VAL A 417 -7.73 -2.59 -18.30
N TRP A 418 -7.14 -3.60 -18.92
CA TRP A 418 -5.67 -3.68 -19.10
C TRP A 418 -5.17 -2.68 -20.13
N ILE A 419 -5.91 -2.46 -21.21
CA ILE A 419 -5.61 -1.38 -22.17
C ILE A 419 -5.60 -0.02 -21.47
N GLY A 420 -6.61 0.25 -20.62
CA GLY A 420 -6.65 1.46 -19.81
C GLY A 420 -5.46 1.56 -18.85
N MET A 421 -5.08 0.45 -18.19
CA MET A 421 -3.92 0.39 -17.30
C MET A 421 -2.60 0.61 -18.04
N PHE A 422 -2.41 -0.01 -19.19
CA PHE A 422 -1.20 0.15 -20.00
C PHE A 422 -1.04 1.60 -20.47
N THR A 423 -2.15 2.24 -20.87
CA THR A 423 -2.14 3.66 -21.26
C THR A 423 -1.82 4.56 -20.08
N ASP A 424 -2.44 4.34 -18.90
CA ASP A 424 -2.13 5.05 -17.66
C ASP A 424 -0.64 4.92 -17.30
N TRP A 425 -0.09 3.69 -17.30
CA TRP A 425 1.31 3.45 -16.97
C TRP A 425 2.26 4.12 -17.96
N THR A 426 1.93 4.07 -19.25
CA THR A 426 2.75 4.70 -20.29
C THR A 426 2.79 6.22 -20.13
N VAL A 427 1.64 6.88 -20.03
CA VAL A 427 1.55 8.34 -19.87
C VAL A 427 2.22 8.76 -18.55
N ARG A 428 1.93 8.06 -17.45
CA ARG A 428 2.52 8.30 -16.13
C ARG A 428 4.05 8.14 -16.19
N GLY A 429 4.53 7.08 -16.79
CA GLY A 429 5.97 6.81 -16.97
C GLY A 429 6.68 7.90 -17.73
N ILE A 430 6.09 8.40 -18.83
CA ILE A 430 6.63 9.52 -19.60
C ILE A 430 6.68 10.79 -18.74
N VAL A 431 5.57 11.15 -18.07
CA VAL A 431 5.49 12.37 -17.26
C VAL A 431 6.48 12.33 -16.09
N PHE A 432 6.59 11.21 -15.37
CA PHE A 432 7.55 11.09 -14.27
C PHE A 432 9.00 11.04 -14.75
N SER A 433 9.27 10.41 -15.90
CA SER A 433 10.60 10.42 -16.50
C SER A 433 11.03 11.84 -16.91
N LEU A 434 10.15 12.60 -17.54
CA LEU A 434 10.41 14.01 -17.89
C LEU A 434 10.64 14.85 -16.62
N ARG A 435 9.82 14.67 -15.57
CA ARG A 435 10.00 15.35 -14.29
C ARG A 435 11.33 15.01 -13.65
N PHE A 436 11.71 13.73 -13.64
CA PHE A 436 12.98 13.26 -13.12
C PHE A 436 14.18 13.88 -13.86
N HIS A 437 14.18 13.87 -15.20
CA HIS A 437 15.27 14.43 -16.02
C HIS A 437 15.36 15.95 -15.91
N SER A 438 14.24 16.66 -15.73
CA SER A 438 14.24 18.12 -15.56
C SER A 438 14.90 18.59 -14.26
N ARG A 439 15.20 17.68 -13.32
CA ARG A 439 15.76 17.96 -11.99
C ARG A 439 15.00 19.02 -11.18
N LYS A 440 13.78 19.42 -11.61
CA LYS A 440 12.95 20.41 -10.89
C LYS A 440 12.54 19.92 -9.50
N TRP A 441 12.38 18.62 -9.32
CA TRP A 441 12.08 17.97 -8.05
C TRP A 441 13.16 18.16 -6.96
N LEU A 442 14.43 18.41 -7.35
CA LEU A 442 15.55 18.71 -6.44
C LEU A 442 15.52 20.13 -5.86
N LYS A 443 14.60 20.98 -6.33
CA LYS A 443 14.46 22.37 -5.84
C LYS A 443 13.56 22.46 -4.61
N HIS A 444 12.78 21.43 -4.32
CA HIS A 444 11.92 21.39 -3.14
C HIS A 444 12.78 21.32 -1.86
N LYS A 445 12.44 22.16 -0.88
CA LYS A 445 13.01 22.10 0.47
C LYS A 445 11.95 21.54 1.39
N VAL A 446 12.22 20.39 1.99
CA VAL A 446 11.33 19.74 2.95
C VAL A 446 11.78 20.08 4.37
N VAL A 447 13.07 20.16 4.61
CA VAL A 447 13.74 20.47 5.87
C VAL A 447 14.69 21.63 5.74
#